data_0a314db64302b04b63bb023ff1b7f8fd
#
_entry.id   0a314db64302b04b63bb023ff1b7f8fd
#
_cell.length_a   1.000
_cell.length_b   1.000
_cell.length_c   1.000
_cell.angle_alpha   90.00
_cell.angle_beta   90.00
_cell.angle_gamma   90.00
#
_symmetry.space_group_name_H-M   'P 1'
#
loop_
_entity.id
_entity.type
_entity.pdbx_description
1 polymer ?
#
loop_
_entity_poly.entity_id
_entity_poly.type
_entity_poly.pdbx_seq_one_letter_code
_entity_poly.pdbx_strand_id
1 'polypeptide(L)'
;IPDEARTFGMDPLFKEVGIYSPLGQRYTPVDAETLMPYREATDGQVLEEGITEAGSMASFMAAGTSYATHAEPLVPFYIFYSMFGFQRTGDQMWACADARARGFLLGATAGRTTLNGEGLQHEDGHSHILATVVPTIRAYDPAFPYETAVIVKDGLRRMLRAGEDVYYYLTLYNEDLVMPPMPAGVEDGILRGMYLFKKGDGDGRRRVTLLGSGSIMSEVLRAQELLRERGVTADVWSVTSYQLLRNEALEAERWSRLHPDAGPRVPLVTQLLQGAGPVVAASDYLKLVPDQIARWAPQPFLPLGTDGFGRSDTRERLRSFFEVDAASIAVASLHALALAERFAPAEVARAIGELGVDPEAADPRTR
;
A
#
# COMPACT_ATOMS: atom_id res chain seq x y z
N ILE A 1 16.30 -0.92 9.30
CA ILE A 1 17.07 -2.09 9.77
C ILE A 1 17.97 -2.54 8.62
N PRO A 2 19.26 -2.83 8.83
CA PRO A 2 20.19 -3.23 7.76
C PRO A 2 19.72 -4.41 6.92
N ASP A 3 19.06 -5.41 7.53
CA ASP A 3 18.55 -6.58 6.82
C ASP A 3 17.50 -6.22 5.78
N GLU A 4 16.57 -5.36 6.13
CA GLU A 4 15.52 -4.88 5.21
C GLU A 4 16.10 -3.97 4.12
N ALA A 5 17.07 -3.12 4.45
CA ALA A 5 17.72 -2.27 3.47
C ALA A 5 18.39 -3.09 2.35
N ARG A 6 18.98 -4.24 2.69
CA ARG A 6 19.58 -5.15 1.70
C ARG A 6 18.54 -5.81 0.81
N THR A 7 17.42 -6.24 1.38
CA THR A 7 16.30 -6.85 0.65
C THR A 7 15.80 -5.93 -0.47
N PHE A 8 15.88 -4.61 -0.27
CA PHE A 8 15.47 -3.60 -1.25
C PHE A 8 16.63 -2.95 -2.02
N GLY A 9 17.82 -3.59 -2.06
CA GLY A 9 18.96 -3.14 -2.85
C GLY A 9 19.56 -1.82 -2.39
N MET A 10 19.41 -1.46 -1.11
CA MET A 10 19.95 -0.21 -0.53
C MET A 10 21.38 -0.36 0.02
N ASP A 11 21.95 -1.55 -0.07
CA ASP A 11 23.30 -1.85 0.42
C ASP A 11 24.43 -1.00 -0.22
N PRO A 12 24.35 -0.53 -1.50
CA PRO A 12 25.35 0.40 -2.01
C PRO A 12 25.46 1.68 -1.20
N LEU A 13 24.38 2.12 -0.54
CA LEU A 13 24.39 3.31 0.31
C LEU A 13 25.34 3.18 1.51
N PHE A 14 25.57 1.97 2.02
CA PHE A 14 26.49 1.76 3.14
C PHE A 14 27.93 2.20 2.80
N LYS A 15 28.33 2.08 1.53
CA LYS A 15 29.62 2.55 1.04
C LYS A 15 29.57 4.01 0.59
N GLU A 16 28.52 4.41 -0.12
CA GLU A 16 28.44 5.72 -0.76
C GLU A 16 28.25 6.85 0.24
N VAL A 17 27.28 6.69 1.18
CA VAL A 17 26.95 7.71 2.18
C VAL A 17 27.44 7.38 3.57
N GLY A 18 27.95 6.17 3.79
CA GLY A 18 28.55 5.71 5.03
C GLY A 18 27.59 5.46 6.18
N ILE A 19 28.01 4.58 7.08
CA ILE A 19 27.32 4.31 8.34
C ILE A 19 27.86 5.30 9.39
N TYR A 20 26.96 5.97 10.10
CA TYR A 20 27.36 6.92 11.12
C TYR A 20 28.06 6.24 12.28
N SER A 21 29.25 6.73 12.60
CA SER A 21 29.99 6.36 13.83
C SER A 21 30.69 7.60 14.38
N PRO A 22 30.46 7.98 15.64
CA PRO A 22 31.05 9.19 16.24
C PRO A 22 32.57 9.17 16.31
N LEU A 23 33.18 8.00 16.15
CA LEU A 23 34.62 7.79 16.21
C LEU A 23 35.23 7.47 14.83
N GLY A 24 34.42 7.37 13.80
CA GLY A 24 34.81 6.83 12.50
C GLY A 24 35.22 5.35 12.57
N GLN A 25 35.67 4.80 11.46
CA GLN A 25 36.09 3.40 11.36
C GLN A 25 37.46 3.19 12.01
N ARG A 26 37.52 2.40 13.08
CA ARG A 26 38.74 2.12 13.87
C ARG A 26 39.33 0.74 13.66
N TYR A 27 38.71 -0.09 12.84
CA TYR A 27 39.14 -1.46 12.56
C TYR A 27 38.94 -1.80 11.10
N THR A 28 39.68 -2.79 10.62
CA THR A 28 39.38 -3.43 9.35
C THR A 28 38.51 -4.63 9.65
N PRO A 29 37.30 -4.75 9.05
CA PRO A 29 36.47 -5.94 9.22
C PRO A 29 37.23 -7.22 8.87
N VAL A 30 37.11 -8.26 9.70
CA VAL A 30 37.84 -9.53 9.53
C VAL A 30 37.57 -10.18 8.18
N ASP A 31 36.38 -10.00 7.67
CA ASP A 31 35.81 -10.54 6.42
C ASP A 31 35.57 -9.46 5.36
N ALA A 32 36.36 -8.38 5.42
CA ALA A 32 36.24 -7.25 4.47
C ALA A 32 36.30 -7.64 2.99
N GLU A 33 36.93 -8.79 2.66
CA GLU A 33 37.04 -9.30 1.29
C GLU A 33 35.80 -10.15 0.88
N THR A 34 35.02 -10.62 1.85
CA THR A 34 33.88 -11.51 1.62
C THR A 34 32.53 -10.86 1.92
N LEU A 35 32.53 -9.83 2.76
CA LEU A 35 31.34 -9.02 3.05
C LEU A 35 31.20 -7.86 2.05
N MET A 36 29.98 -7.36 1.94
CA MET A 36 29.73 -6.15 1.18
C MET A 36 30.55 -4.97 1.73
N PRO A 37 30.93 -4.02 0.87
CA PRO A 37 31.66 -2.82 1.29
C PRO A 37 30.94 -2.10 2.43
N TYR A 38 31.62 -1.97 3.54
CA TYR A 38 31.15 -1.39 4.80
C TYR A 38 32.09 -0.24 5.17
N ARG A 39 31.53 0.92 5.44
CA ARG A 39 32.31 2.10 5.81
C ARG A 39 31.61 2.86 6.95
N GLU A 40 32.26 2.94 8.10
CA GLU A 40 31.88 3.83 9.19
C GLU A 40 32.52 5.22 8.99
N ALA A 41 31.74 6.27 9.21
CA ALA A 41 32.19 7.65 9.07
C ALA A 41 31.48 8.58 10.08
N THR A 42 32.18 9.62 10.51
CA THR A 42 31.63 10.63 11.44
C THR A 42 30.53 11.49 10.78
N ASP A 43 30.47 11.51 9.46
CA ASP A 43 29.48 12.18 8.63
C ASP A 43 28.54 11.19 7.91
N GLY A 44 28.55 9.90 8.33
CA GLY A 44 27.69 8.87 7.75
C GLY A 44 26.21 9.21 7.85
N GLN A 45 25.46 8.86 6.80
CA GLN A 45 24.03 9.15 6.70
C GLN A 45 23.13 7.94 7.05
N VAL A 46 23.73 6.76 7.23
CA VAL A 46 23.01 5.54 7.63
C VAL A 46 23.18 5.33 9.12
N LEU A 47 22.07 5.24 9.86
CA LEU A 47 22.06 4.86 11.26
C LEU A 47 21.82 3.35 11.37
N GLU A 48 22.80 2.62 11.91
CA GLU A 48 22.67 1.19 12.16
C GLU A 48 22.19 0.93 13.59
N GLU A 49 20.88 0.83 13.75
CA GLU A 49 20.22 0.66 15.05
C GLU A 49 20.15 -0.82 15.51
N GLY A 50 20.52 -1.76 14.63
CA GLY A 50 20.27 -3.18 14.87
C GLY A 50 18.79 -3.55 14.76
N ILE A 51 18.43 -4.74 15.26
CA ILE A 51 17.03 -5.21 15.25
C ILE A 51 16.31 -4.66 16.50
N THR A 52 15.97 -3.38 16.47
CA THR A 52 15.23 -2.70 17.53
C THR A 52 14.29 -1.63 16.94
N GLU A 53 13.03 -1.95 16.79
CA GLU A 53 12.04 -1.03 16.24
C GLU A 53 11.86 0.20 17.15
N ALA A 54 11.90 0.02 18.45
CA ALA A 54 11.76 1.12 19.43
C ALA A 54 12.94 2.09 19.38
N GLY A 55 14.18 1.60 19.27
CA GLY A 55 15.37 2.45 19.10
C GLY A 55 15.34 3.20 17.77
N SER A 56 15.07 2.49 16.68
CA SER A 56 14.97 3.08 15.36
C SER A 56 13.88 4.15 15.27
N MET A 57 12.72 3.91 15.90
CA MET A 57 11.63 4.90 15.94
C MET A 57 11.98 6.14 16.79
N ALA A 58 12.75 5.95 17.86
CA ALA A 58 13.28 7.08 18.66
C ALA A 58 14.25 7.93 17.84
N SER A 59 15.16 7.30 17.09
CA SER A 59 16.07 7.99 16.17
C SER A 59 15.33 8.68 15.03
N PHE A 60 14.28 8.04 14.49
CA PHE A 60 13.39 8.66 13.50
C PHE A 60 12.75 9.94 14.05
N MET A 61 12.20 9.88 15.28
CA MET A 61 11.59 11.06 15.91
C MET A 61 12.60 12.16 16.15
N ALA A 62 13.78 11.83 16.65
CA ALA A 62 14.86 12.81 16.89
C ALA A 62 15.28 13.51 15.60
N ALA A 63 15.52 12.77 14.53
CA ALA A 63 15.85 13.32 13.22
C ALA A 63 14.69 14.10 12.60
N GLY A 64 13.47 13.55 12.65
CA GLY A 64 12.28 14.16 12.07
C GLY A 64 11.82 15.47 12.75
N THR A 65 12.26 15.72 13.99
CA THR A 65 12.00 16.96 14.75
C THR A 65 13.19 17.91 14.79
N SER A 66 14.31 17.57 14.18
CA SER A 66 15.57 18.34 14.23
C SER A 66 15.41 19.77 13.67
N TYR A 67 14.52 19.99 12.72
CA TYR A 67 14.19 21.31 12.18
C TYR A 67 13.72 22.29 13.26
N ALA A 68 13.01 21.79 14.29
CA ALA A 68 12.49 22.59 15.38
C ALA A 68 13.47 22.68 16.56
N THR A 69 14.23 21.63 16.83
CA THR A 69 15.14 21.53 17.98
C THR A 69 16.54 22.08 17.70
N HIS A 70 17.01 22.00 16.46
CA HIS A 70 18.38 22.37 16.05
C HIS A 70 18.41 23.33 14.86
N ALA A 71 17.27 23.74 14.31
CA ALA A 71 17.16 24.53 13.09
C ALA A 71 17.78 23.86 11.83
N GLU A 72 18.01 22.55 11.88
CA GLU A 72 18.56 21.74 10.80
C GLU A 72 17.52 20.70 10.34
N PRO A 73 16.93 20.86 9.15
CA PRO A 73 15.90 19.93 8.67
C PRO A 73 16.54 18.62 8.19
N LEU A 74 16.32 17.55 8.93
CA LEU A 74 16.58 16.19 8.50
C LEU A 74 15.28 15.52 8.05
N VAL A 75 15.36 14.60 7.08
CA VAL A 75 14.26 13.76 6.63
C VAL A 75 14.68 12.30 6.77
N PRO A 76 14.37 11.66 7.89
CA PRO A 76 14.70 10.26 8.09
C PRO A 76 13.85 9.35 7.21
N PHE A 77 14.48 8.28 6.72
CA PHE A 77 13.85 7.12 6.11
C PHE A 77 14.08 5.93 7.05
N TYR A 78 13.03 5.41 7.63
CA TYR A 78 13.12 4.23 8.50
C TYR A 78 12.44 3.05 7.83
N ILE A 79 13.23 2.02 7.51
CA ILE A 79 12.76 0.77 6.90
C ILE A 79 12.65 -0.34 7.96
N PHE A 80 11.54 -1.05 7.97
CA PHE A 80 11.23 -2.10 8.95
C PHE A 80 10.29 -3.16 8.33
N TYR A 81 10.22 -4.34 8.94
CA TYR A 81 9.15 -5.29 8.62
C TYR A 81 7.80 -4.67 8.90
N SER A 82 6.94 -4.55 7.90
CA SER A 82 5.64 -3.85 8.00
C SER A 82 4.78 -4.38 9.14
N MET A 83 4.83 -5.68 9.41
CA MET A 83 4.13 -6.34 10.51
C MET A 83 4.51 -5.79 11.88
N PHE A 84 5.79 -5.47 12.10
CA PHE A 84 6.29 -5.13 13.42
C PHE A 84 6.31 -3.63 13.72
N GLY A 85 6.23 -2.77 12.74
CA GLY A 85 6.26 -1.33 12.91
C GLY A 85 5.18 -0.83 13.87
N PHE A 86 3.95 -0.74 13.40
CA PHE A 86 2.84 -0.22 14.22
C PHE A 86 2.52 -1.09 15.42
N GLN A 87 2.69 -2.41 15.34
CA GLN A 87 2.41 -3.30 16.47
C GLN A 87 3.38 -3.10 17.65
N ARG A 88 4.65 -2.81 17.36
CA ARG A 88 5.68 -2.65 18.40
C ARG A 88 5.91 -1.20 18.80
N THR A 89 5.65 -0.24 17.90
CA THR A 89 6.01 1.16 18.09
C THR A 89 4.86 2.14 17.83
N GLY A 90 3.61 1.67 17.84
CA GLY A 90 2.44 2.49 17.57
C GLY A 90 2.33 3.71 18.49
N ASP A 91 2.69 3.57 19.76
CA ASP A 91 2.76 4.67 20.72
C ASP A 91 3.80 5.73 20.32
N GLN A 92 5.00 5.28 19.91
CA GLN A 92 6.05 6.20 19.43
C GLN A 92 5.65 6.85 18.09
N MET A 93 4.93 6.15 17.21
CA MET A 93 4.40 6.73 15.98
C MET A 93 3.35 7.82 16.28
N TRP A 94 2.52 7.59 17.29
CA TRP A 94 1.60 8.62 17.80
C TRP A 94 2.37 9.83 18.36
N ALA A 95 3.39 9.57 19.18
CA ALA A 95 4.25 10.62 19.74
C ALA A 95 4.98 11.42 18.63
N CYS A 96 5.40 10.77 17.55
CA CYS A 96 5.96 11.46 16.38
C CYS A 96 4.96 12.42 15.73
N ALA A 97 3.69 12.03 15.64
CA ALA A 97 2.62 12.90 15.14
C ALA A 97 2.43 14.12 16.03
N ASP A 98 2.37 13.91 17.34
CA ASP A 98 2.21 14.95 18.35
C ASP A 98 3.41 15.91 18.37
N ALA A 99 4.62 15.37 18.22
CA ALA A 99 5.87 16.14 18.12
C ALA A 99 6.08 16.79 16.73
N ARG A 100 5.18 16.60 15.77
CA ARG A 100 5.26 17.11 14.39
C ARG A 100 6.51 16.63 13.64
N ALA A 101 6.92 15.39 13.84
CA ALA A 101 8.04 14.80 13.13
C ALA A 101 7.77 14.72 11.62
N ARG A 102 8.83 14.79 10.82
CA ARG A 102 8.83 14.70 9.35
C ARG A 102 9.69 13.52 8.94
N GLY A 103 9.32 12.81 7.87
CA GLY A 103 10.10 11.67 7.38
C GLY A 103 9.26 10.62 6.67
N PHE A 104 9.89 9.49 6.38
CA PHE A 104 9.27 8.35 5.70
C PHE A 104 9.47 7.07 6.51
N LEU A 105 8.36 6.46 6.87
CA LEU A 105 8.30 5.10 7.39
C LEU A 105 8.07 4.15 6.21
N LEU A 106 8.95 3.17 6.03
CA LEU A 106 8.91 2.21 4.94
C LEU A 106 8.61 0.83 5.54
N GLY A 107 7.36 0.38 5.42
CA GLY A 107 6.94 -0.96 5.77
C GLY A 107 7.38 -1.93 4.70
N ALA A 108 8.52 -2.58 4.90
CA ALA A 108 9.15 -3.46 3.94
C ALA A 108 8.68 -4.89 4.09
N THR A 109 8.95 -5.74 3.07
CA THR A 109 8.46 -7.12 3.00
C THR A 109 6.96 -7.21 3.31
N ALA A 110 6.23 -6.24 2.77
CA ALA A 110 4.82 -6.03 3.06
C ALA A 110 3.90 -7.06 2.39
N GLY A 111 2.67 -7.09 2.87
CA GLY A 111 1.61 -7.91 2.31
C GLY A 111 1.54 -9.33 2.87
N ARG A 112 0.33 -9.83 3.04
CA ARG A 112 0.08 -11.14 3.65
C ARG A 112 0.32 -12.30 2.69
N THR A 113 0.16 -12.07 1.39
CA THR A 113 0.38 -13.10 0.38
C THR A 113 1.70 -12.91 -0.38
N THR A 114 2.33 -11.75 -0.23
CA THR A 114 3.53 -11.41 -1.00
C THR A 114 4.80 -11.84 -0.32
N LEU A 115 4.87 -11.76 1.00
CA LEU A 115 5.96 -12.31 1.79
C LEU A 115 5.77 -13.83 1.91
N ASN A 116 6.53 -14.59 1.12
CA ASN A 116 6.44 -16.05 1.08
C ASN A 116 7.61 -16.72 1.78
N GLY A 117 7.37 -17.93 2.31
CA GLY A 117 8.42 -18.75 2.94
C GLY A 117 8.86 -18.28 4.32
N GLU A 118 8.22 -17.26 4.87
CA GLU A 118 8.45 -16.75 6.23
C GLU A 118 7.45 -17.35 7.24
N GLY A 119 7.71 -17.14 8.52
CA GLY A 119 6.75 -17.47 9.57
C GLY A 119 5.52 -16.55 9.49
N LEU A 120 4.35 -17.10 9.75
CA LEU A 120 3.07 -16.37 9.66
C LEU A 120 3.04 -15.07 10.48
N GLN A 121 3.87 -14.94 11.51
CA GLN A 121 3.99 -13.72 12.33
C GLN A 121 4.62 -12.53 11.58
N HIS A 122 5.25 -12.74 10.42
CA HIS A 122 5.81 -11.67 9.59
C HIS A 122 4.82 -11.12 8.55
N GLU A 123 3.72 -11.83 8.32
CA GLU A 123 2.80 -11.54 7.22
C GLU A 123 1.77 -10.48 7.61
N ASP A 124 2.06 -9.24 7.26
CA ASP A 124 1.24 -8.08 7.57
C ASP A 124 -0.02 -8.01 6.70
N GLY A 125 -1.18 -7.86 7.34
CA GLY A 125 -2.45 -7.59 6.67
C GLY A 125 -3.20 -6.38 7.24
N HIS A 126 -2.64 -5.64 8.21
CA HIS A 126 -3.40 -4.64 8.98
C HIS A 126 -2.67 -3.33 9.29
N SER A 127 -1.40 -3.18 8.94
CA SER A 127 -0.63 -1.96 9.26
C SER A 127 -1.27 -0.69 8.69
N HIS A 128 -1.89 -0.74 7.51
CA HIS A 128 -2.62 0.39 6.94
C HIS A 128 -3.81 0.84 7.78
N ILE A 129 -4.49 -0.08 8.47
CA ILE A 129 -5.57 0.27 9.40
C ILE A 129 -5.02 0.98 10.63
N LEU A 130 -3.89 0.48 11.18
CA LEU A 130 -3.21 1.12 12.30
C LEU A 130 -2.68 2.51 11.92
N ALA A 131 -2.16 2.69 10.72
CA ALA A 131 -1.73 3.99 10.21
C ALA A 131 -2.90 4.99 10.10
N THR A 132 -4.12 4.53 9.84
CA THR A 132 -5.30 5.39 9.64
C THR A 132 -5.67 6.20 10.90
N VAL A 133 -5.30 5.74 12.09
CA VAL A 133 -5.62 6.43 13.35
C VAL A 133 -4.68 7.59 13.63
N VAL A 134 -3.50 7.67 13.00
CA VAL A 134 -2.50 8.71 13.26
C VAL A 134 -2.76 9.94 12.40
N PRO A 135 -3.04 11.13 12.97
CA PRO A 135 -3.58 12.28 12.22
C PRO A 135 -2.66 12.85 11.13
N THR A 136 -1.35 12.82 11.33
CA THR A 136 -0.36 13.44 10.44
C THR A 136 0.30 12.45 9.48
N ILE A 137 -0.03 11.17 9.58
CA ILE A 137 0.45 10.14 8.64
C ILE A 137 -0.32 10.23 7.32
N ARG A 138 0.43 10.17 6.23
CA ARG A 138 -0.07 9.89 4.89
C ARG A 138 0.36 8.47 4.51
N ALA A 139 -0.59 7.53 4.55
CA ALA A 139 -0.31 6.11 4.28
C ALA A 139 -0.59 5.77 2.82
N TYR A 140 0.37 5.14 2.16
CA TYR A 140 0.29 4.71 0.77
C TYR A 140 0.67 3.25 0.61
N ASP A 141 -0.03 2.57 -0.30
CA ASP A 141 0.22 1.20 -0.74
C ASP A 141 0.50 1.17 -2.25
N PRO A 142 1.68 1.65 -2.70
CA PRO A 142 2.00 1.78 -4.11
C PRO A 142 2.22 0.42 -4.76
N ALA A 143 1.70 0.25 -5.99
CA ALA A 143 1.89 -0.95 -6.80
C ALA A 143 3.15 -0.87 -7.68
N PHE A 144 3.58 0.33 -8.04
CA PHE A 144 4.64 0.55 -9.02
C PHE A 144 5.72 1.49 -8.51
N PRO A 145 7.01 1.31 -8.89
CA PRO A 145 8.12 2.16 -8.45
C PRO A 145 7.92 3.64 -8.78
N TYR A 146 7.29 3.97 -9.90
CA TYR A 146 7.02 5.36 -10.25
C TYR A 146 6.00 6.02 -9.31
N GLU A 147 5.05 5.26 -8.76
CA GLU A 147 4.14 5.77 -7.72
C GLU A 147 4.92 6.14 -6.47
N THR A 148 5.80 5.24 -6.01
CA THR A 148 6.70 5.50 -4.87
C THR A 148 7.55 6.74 -5.12
N ALA A 149 8.15 6.88 -6.31
CA ALA A 149 8.96 8.04 -6.66
C ALA A 149 8.17 9.36 -6.64
N VAL A 150 6.95 9.37 -7.18
CA VAL A 150 6.06 10.55 -7.16
C VAL A 150 5.69 10.92 -5.72
N ILE A 151 5.33 9.93 -4.89
CA ILE A 151 4.95 10.15 -3.48
C ILE A 151 6.13 10.70 -2.67
N VAL A 152 7.31 10.09 -2.79
CA VAL A 152 8.52 10.54 -2.07
C VAL A 152 8.92 11.95 -2.50
N LYS A 153 8.90 12.24 -3.81
CA LYS A 153 9.21 13.58 -4.33
C LYS A 153 8.25 14.65 -3.78
N ASP A 154 6.94 14.37 -3.75
CA ASP A 154 5.96 15.31 -3.18
C ASP A 154 6.13 15.44 -1.67
N GLY A 155 6.39 14.35 -0.96
CA GLY A 155 6.66 14.37 0.48
C GLY A 155 7.85 15.24 0.86
N LEU A 156 8.97 15.10 0.15
CA LEU A 156 10.13 15.98 0.33
C LEU A 156 9.79 17.46 0.07
N ARG A 157 9.02 17.75 -0.97
CA ARG A 157 8.54 19.10 -1.26
C ARG A 157 7.67 19.66 -0.13
N ARG A 158 6.73 18.87 0.40
CA ARG A 158 5.84 19.27 1.50
C ARG A 158 6.62 19.54 2.78
N MET A 159 7.48 18.63 3.17
CA MET A 159 8.24 18.74 4.42
C MET A 159 9.31 19.83 4.38
N LEU A 160 10.10 19.90 3.29
CA LEU A 160 11.27 20.79 3.21
C LEU A 160 10.94 22.18 2.66
N ARG A 161 10.02 22.29 1.68
CA ARG A 161 9.71 23.58 1.05
C ARG A 161 8.44 24.23 1.60
N ALA A 162 7.37 23.45 1.79
CA ALA A 162 6.11 23.96 2.31
C ALA A 162 6.08 24.00 3.85
N GLY A 163 6.98 23.29 4.54
CA GLY A 163 7.06 23.24 5.98
C GLY A 163 5.90 22.50 6.64
N GLU A 164 5.24 21.61 5.89
CA GLU A 164 4.08 20.86 6.40
C GLU A 164 4.50 19.83 7.45
N ASP A 165 3.74 19.76 8.53
CA ASP A 165 3.96 18.81 9.63
C ASP A 165 3.28 17.47 9.29
N VAL A 166 3.90 16.73 8.39
CA VAL A 166 3.44 15.42 7.91
C VAL A 166 4.61 14.45 7.85
N TYR A 167 4.32 13.19 8.02
CA TYR A 167 5.22 12.09 7.68
C TYR A 167 4.46 10.97 6.97
N TYR A 168 5.20 10.08 6.32
CA TYR A 168 4.65 9.13 5.38
C TYR A 168 4.81 7.72 5.90
N TYR A 169 3.86 6.85 5.57
CA TYR A 169 3.98 5.42 5.66
C TYR A 169 3.77 4.82 4.27
N LEU A 170 4.78 4.15 3.73
CA LEU A 170 4.71 3.46 2.46
C LEU A 170 5.00 1.98 2.65
N THR A 171 4.20 1.12 2.03
CA THR A 171 4.48 -0.32 1.97
C THR A 171 5.30 -0.65 0.74
N LEU A 172 6.30 -1.53 0.92
CA LEU A 172 7.21 -1.98 -0.11
C LEU A 172 7.22 -3.51 -0.16
N TYR A 173 7.24 -4.05 -1.37
CA TYR A 173 7.13 -5.48 -1.64
C TYR A 173 8.41 -6.04 -2.24
N ASN A 174 8.78 -7.28 -1.87
CA ASN A 174 9.95 -7.99 -2.35
C ASN A 174 9.63 -8.99 -3.47
N GLU A 175 8.61 -8.71 -4.27
CA GLU A 175 8.24 -9.50 -5.45
C GLU A 175 8.75 -8.83 -6.72
N ASP A 176 9.49 -9.58 -7.53
CA ASP A 176 9.96 -9.12 -8.84
C ASP A 176 8.80 -9.15 -9.84
N LEU A 177 8.39 -7.99 -10.30
CA LEU A 177 7.33 -7.81 -11.28
C LEU A 177 7.83 -6.98 -12.47
N VAL A 178 7.32 -7.29 -13.66
CA VAL A 178 7.54 -6.42 -14.81
C VAL A 178 6.77 -5.13 -14.63
N MET A 179 7.48 -4.01 -14.50
CA MET A 179 6.89 -2.71 -14.25
C MET A 179 6.50 -2.02 -15.54
N PRO A 180 5.23 -1.61 -15.71
CA PRO A 180 4.81 -0.83 -16.86
C PRO A 180 5.34 0.61 -16.77
N PRO A 181 5.42 1.34 -17.90
CA PRO A 181 5.69 2.77 -17.87
C PRO A 181 4.55 3.52 -17.16
N MET A 182 4.88 4.64 -16.51
CA MET A 182 3.88 5.50 -15.88
C MET A 182 2.96 6.10 -16.97
N PRO A 183 1.63 5.98 -16.84
CA PRO A 183 0.71 6.67 -17.73
C PRO A 183 0.89 8.20 -17.61
N ALA A 184 0.64 8.92 -18.69
CA ALA A 184 0.79 10.37 -18.69
C ALA A 184 -0.29 11.06 -17.84
N GLY A 185 0.12 12.04 -17.02
CA GLY A 185 -0.79 12.91 -16.27
C GLY A 185 -1.47 12.26 -15.06
N VAL A 186 -0.91 11.17 -14.54
CA VAL A 186 -1.49 10.46 -13.37
C VAL A 186 -0.93 10.91 -12.03
N GLU A 187 0.04 11.80 -12.00
CA GLU A 187 0.76 12.21 -10.78
C GLU A 187 -0.18 12.75 -9.69
N ASP A 188 -1.16 13.60 -10.07
CA ASP A 188 -2.15 14.11 -9.11
C ASP A 188 -3.01 12.97 -8.54
N GLY A 189 -3.43 12.03 -9.37
CA GLY A 189 -4.18 10.86 -8.95
C GLY A 189 -3.40 9.97 -7.99
N ILE A 190 -2.10 9.73 -8.27
CA ILE A 190 -1.20 9.00 -7.37
C ILE A 190 -1.17 9.67 -5.99
N LEU A 191 -1.02 10.99 -5.94
CA LEU A 191 -0.91 11.75 -4.69
C LEU A 191 -2.23 11.88 -3.93
N ARG A 192 -3.36 11.82 -4.63
CA ARG A 192 -4.71 11.91 -4.05
C ARG A 192 -5.30 10.56 -3.68
N GLY A 193 -4.67 9.46 -4.06
CA GLY A 193 -5.01 8.12 -3.60
C GLY A 193 -5.53 7.16 -4.67
N MET A 194 -5.90 7.58 -5.88
CA MET A 194 -6.25 6.67 -6.98
C MET A 194 -6.22 7.32 -8.35
N TYR A 195 -5.97 6.52 -9.38
CA TYR A 195 -6.03 6.93 -10.78
C TYR A 195 -6.44 5.76 -11.69
N LEU A 196 -7.01 6.08 -12.86
CA LEU A 196 -7.30 5.08 -13.89
C LEU A 196 -5.99 4.59 -14.51
N PHE A 197 -5.65 3.33 -14.24
CA PHE A 197 -4.44 2.71 -14.77
C PHE A 197 -4.65 2.15 -16.18
N LYS A 198 -5.71 1.37 -16.38
CA LYS A 198 -6.00 0.74 -17.68
C LYS A 198 -7.51 0.69 -17.94
N LYS A 199 -7.92 1.30 -19.01
CA LYS A 199 -9.33 1.26 -19.44
C LYS A 199 -9.64 -0.10 -20.07
N GLY A 200 -10.84 -0.62 -19.80
CA GLY A 200 -11.32 -1.85 -20.41
C GLY A 200 -11.83 -1.62 -21.83
N ASP A 201 -11.52 -2.55 -22.72
CA ASP A 201 -12.03 -2.60 -24.08
C ASP A 201 -13.38 -3.31 -24.11
N GLY A 202 -14.39 -2.74 -24.78
CA GLY A 202 -15.71 -3.35 -24.94
C GLY A 202 -16.85 -2.35 -25.09
N ASP A 203 -18.07 -2.87 -25.33
CA ASP A 203 -19.29 -2.07 -25.56
C ASP A 203 -19.91 -1.49 -24.25
N GLY A 204 -19.34 -1.86 -23.11
CA GLY A 204 -19.78 -1.37 -21.79
C GLY A 204 -21.10 -1.95 -21.26
N ARG A 205 -21.75 -2.87 -21.96
CA ARG A 205 -23.00 -3.48 -21.50
C ARG A 205 -22.80 -4.30 -20.22
N ARG A 206 -21.70 -5.02 -20.13
CA ARG A 206 -21.25 -5.78 -18.96
C ARG A 206 -19.97 -5.13 -18.46
N ARG A 207 -20.08 -4.00 -17.76
CA ARG A 207 -18.92 -3.26 -17.22
C ARG A 207 -18.80 -3.42 -15.73
N VAL A 208 -17.59 -3.70 -15.27
CA VAL A 208 -17.16 -3.73 -13.86
C VAL A 208 -15.95 -2.84 -13.67
N THR A 209 -15.77 -2.32 -12.49
CA THR A 209 -14.60 -1.54 -12.09
C THR A 209 -13.76 -2.35 -11.11
N LEU A 210 -12.48 -2.51 -11.42
CA LEU A 210 -11.50 -3.19 -10.59
C LEU A 210 -10.60 -2.15 -9.92
N LEU A 211 -10.51 -2.22 -8.60
CA LEU A 211 -9.56 -1.45 -7.81
C LEU A 211 -8.48 -2.38 -7.29
N GLY A 212 -7.22 -2.06 -7.55
CA GLY A 212 -6.06 -2.80 -7.06
C GLY A 212 -5.10 -1.89 -6.31
N SER A 213 -4.41 -2.43 -5.32
CA SER A 213 -3.34 -1.75 -4.60
C SER A 213 -2.14 -2.69 -4.40
N GLY A 214 -0.97 -2.13 -4.19
CA GLY A 214 0.25 -2.87 -3.90
C GLY A 214 0.50 -4.04 -4.87
N SER A 215 0.98 -5.15 -4.36
CA SER A 215 1.32 -6.35 -5.14
C SER A 215 0.12 -7.02 -5.83
N ILE A 216 -1.10 -6.86 -5.27
CA ILE A 216 -2.31 -7.46 -5.85
C ILE A 216 -2.72 -6.81 -7.17
N MET A 217 -2.15 -5.67 -7.53
CA MET A 217 -2.36 -5.07 -8.84
C MET A 217 -2.05 -6.04 -9.99
N SER A 218 -1.06 -6.93 -9.84
CA SER A 218 -0.74 -7.97 -10.82
C SER A 218 -1.91 -8.93 -11.04
N GLU A 219 -2.57 -9.36 -9.96
CA GLU A 219 -3.74 -10.25 -10.03
C GLU A 219 -4.97 -9.54 -10.59
N VAL A 220 -5.15 -8.25 -10.28
CA VAL A 220 -6.22 -7.41 -10.85
C VAL A 220 -6.07 -7.29 -12.37
N LEU A 221 -4.85 -7.10 -12.88
CA LEU A 221 -4.57 -7.05 -14.32
C LEU A 221 -4.83 -8.40 -15.00
N ARG A 222 -4.46 -9.51 -14.37
CA ARG A 222 -4.79 -10.86 -14.86
C ARG A 222 -6.30 -11.12 -14.86
N ALA A 223 -7.01 -10.68 -13.80
CA ALA A 223 -8.46 -10.77 -13.74
C ALA A 223 -9.15 -9.97 -14.85
N GLN A 224 -8.63 -8.80 -15.23
CA GLN A 224 -9.13 -8.03 -16.38
C GLN A 224 -9.11 -8.88 -17.67
N GLU A 225 -8.04 -9.63 -17.92
CA GLU A 225 -7.95 -10.49 -19.10
C GLU A 225 -8.94 -11.68 -19.03
N LEU A 226 -9.07 -12.32 -17.87
CA LEU A 226 -10.07 -13.39 -17.65
C LEU A 226 -11.50 -12.91 -17.87
N LEU A 227 -11.79 -11.68 -17.47
CA LEU A 227 -13.10 -11.05 -17.69
C LEU A 227 -13.32 -10.69 -19.15
N ARG A 228 -12.30 -10.16 -19.84
CA ARG A 228 -12.36 -9.85 -21.27
C ARG A 228 -12.69 -11.09 -22.11
N GLU A 229 -12.10 -12.24 -21.80
CA GLU A 229 -12.40 -13.53 -22.47
C GLU A 229 -13.87 -13.96 -22.30
N ARG A 230 -14.54 -13.45 -21.27
CA ARG A 230 -15.98 -13.70 -20.97
C ARG A 230 -16.91 -12.58 -21.41
N GLY A 231 -16.41 -11.65 -22.24
CA GLY A 231 -17.19 -10.54 -22.78
C GLY A 231 -17.56 -9.48 -21.73
N VAL A 232 -16.77 -9.38 -20.66
CA VAL A 232 -16.92 -8.36 -19.61
C VAL A 232 -15.86 -7.28 -19.80
N THR A 233 -16.30 -6.02 -19.83
CA THR A 233 -15.43 -4.85 -19.85
C THR A 233 -15.03 -4.50 -18.41
N ALA A 234 -13.74 -4.47 -18.10
CA ALA A 234 -13.25 -4.12 -16.78
C ALA A 234 -12.30 -2.92 -16.84
N ASP A 235 -12.62 -1.83 -16.17
CA ASP A 235 -11.70 -0.70 -15.98
C ASP A 235 -10.84 -0.96 -14.75
N VAL A 236 -9.53 -0.81 -14.85
CA VAL A 236 -8.57 -1.05 -13.76
C VAL A 236 -8.05 0.28 -13.23
N TRP A 237 -8.22 0.47 -11.94
CA TRP A 237 -7.72 1.61 -11.19
C TRP A 237 -6.61 1.17 -10.22
N SER A 238 -5.52 1.93 -10.16
CA SER A 238 -4.55 1.81 -9.08
C SER A 238 -4.99 2.69 -7.91
N VAL A 239 -5.16 2.06 -6.74
CA VAL A 239 -5.48 2.77 -5.50
C VAL A 239 -4.22 2.83 -4.65
N THR A 240 -3.58 3.98 -4.64
CA THR A 240 -2.36 4.21 -3.88
C THR A 240 -2.62 4.52 -2.41
N SER A 241 -3.82 5.02 -2.05
CA SER A 241 -4.16 5.32 -0.65
C SER A 241 -5.67 5.35 -0.37
N TYR A 242 -6.18 4.31 0.27
CA TYR A 242 -7.55 4.28 0.78
C TYR A 242 -7.77 5.28 1.92
N GLN A 243 -6.75 5.50 2.77
CA GLN A 243 -6.80 6.49 3.85
C GLN A 243 -7.05 7.91 3.35
N LEU A 244 -6.32 8.35 2.32
CA LEU A 244 -6.46 9.71 1.80
C LEU A 244 -7.80 9.91 1.10
N LEU A 245 -8.28 8.93 0.35
CA LEU A 245 -9.60 8.96 -0.27
C LEU A 245 -10.70 9.07 0.79
N ARG A 246 -10.59 8.31 1.88
CA ARG A 246 -11.52 8.38 3.00
C ARG A 246 -11.49 9.75 3.69
N ASN A 247 -10.30 10.28 3.96
CA ASN A 247 -10.15 11.56 4.64
C ASN A 247 -10.72 12.71 3.81
N GLU A 248 -10.46 12.73 2.50
CA GLU A 248 -11.04 13.70 1.55
C GLU A 248 -12.57 13.61 1.53
N ALA A 249 -13.12 12.40 1.49
CA ALA A 249 -14.57 12.21 1.47
C ALA A 249 -15.24 12.68 2.77
N LEU A 250 -14.62 12.42 3.92
CA LEU A 250 -15.10 12.93 5.22
C LEU A 250 -15.04 14.45 5.30
N GLU A 251 -14.01 15.07 4.72
CA GLU A 251 -13.89 16.52 4.62
C GLU A 251 -14.99 17.11 3.73
N ALA A 252 -15.23 16.50 2.56
CA ALA A 252 -16.30 16.91 1.65
C ALA A 252 -17.69 16.84 2.31
N GLU A 253 -17.98 15.76 3.05
CA GLU A 253 -19.21 15.61 3.81
C GLU A 253 -19.35 16.65 4.95
N ARG A 254 -18.25 16.85 5.69
CA ARG A 254 -18.25 17.87 6.76
C ARG A 254 -18.52 19.26 6.19
N TRP A 255 -17.83 19.61 5.10
CA TRP A 255 -18.01 20.90 4.44
C TRP A 255 -19.46 21.08 4.00
N SER A 256 -20.04 20.07 3.30
CA SER A 256 -21.42 20.10 2.81
C SER A 256 -22.44 20.29 3.94
N ARG A 257 -22.23 19.62 5.07
CA ARG A 257 -23.09 19.75 6.26
C ARG A 257 -23.04 21.14 6.89
N LEU A 258 -21.87 21.79 6.82
CA LEU A 258 -21.66 23.12 7.42
C LEU A 258 -21.99 24.28 6.48
N HIS A 259 -22.19 24.00 5.19
CA HIS A 259 -22.51 24.99 4.15
C HIS A 259 -23.74 24.57 3.33
N PRO A 260 -24.92 24.45 3.96
CA PRO A 260 -26.10 23.90 3.29
C PRO A 260 -26.56 24.71 2.08
N ASP A 261 -26.27 26.02 2.07
CA ASP A 261 -26.67 26.92 0.98
C ASP A 261 -25.70 26.93 -0.22
N ALA A 262 -24.50 26.34 -0.06
CA ALA A 262 -23.47 26.35 -1.12
C ALA A 262 -23.51 25.12 -2.07
N GLY A 263 -24.46 24.23 -1.83
CA GLY A 263 -24.53 22.93 -2.51
C GLY A 263 -23.47 21.91 -1.99
N PRO A 264 -23.69 20.62 -2.19
CA PRO A 264 -22.82 19.59 -1.64
C PRO A 264 -21.49 19.49 -2.41
N ARG A 265 -20.38 19.32 -1.68
CA ARG A 265 -19.13 18.85 -2.26
C ARG A 265 -19.22 17.34 -2.47
N VAL A 266 -18.94 16.90 -3.69
CA VAL A 266 -18.94 15.47 -4.02
C VAL A 266 -17.57 14.89 -3.71
N PRO A 267 -17.46 13.79 -2.93
CA PRO A 267 -16.18 13.13 -2.65
C PRO A 267 -15.44 12.73 -3.94
N LEU A 268 -14.11 12.81 -3.90
CA LEU A 268 -13.26 12.47 -5.06
C LEU A 268 -13.54 11.08 -5.60
N VAL A 269 -13.63 10.08 -4.73
CA VAL A 269 -13.92 8.69 -5.12
C VAL A 269 -15.26 8.59 -5.87
N THR A 270 -16.28 9.31 -5.43
CA THR A 270 -17.58 9.37 -6.10
C THR A 270 -17.47 10.04 -7.48
N GLN A 271 -16.70 11.13 -7.59
CA GLN A 271 -16.47 11.81 -8.87
C GLN A 271 -15.74 10.91 -9.87
N LEU A 272 -14.66 10.27 -9.45
CA LEU A 272 -13.83 9.44 -10.32
C LEU A 272 -14.55 8.18 -10.80
N LEU A 273 -15.40 7.59 -9.95
CA LEU A 273 -16.16 6.38 -10.25
C LEU A 273 -17.59 6.67 -10.76
N GLN A 274 -17.90 7.92 -11.09
CA GLN A 274 -19.22 8.27 -11.64
C GLN A 274 -19.51 7.53 -12.95
N GLY A 275 -20.63 6.82 -13.00
CA GLY A 275 -21.01 6.01 -14.16
C GLY A 275 -20.24 4.69 -14.31
N ALA A 276 -19.37 4.36 -13.36
CA ALA A 276 -18.75 3.05 -13.28
C ALA A 276 -19.80 1.97 -12.99
N GLY A 277 -19.51 0.74 -13.38
CA GLY A 277 -20.31 -0.43 -13.00
C GLY A 277 -20.10 -0.82 -11.54
N PRO A 278 -20.54 -2.04 -11.14
CA PRO A 278 -20.16 -2.64 -9.89
C PRO A 278 -18.65 -2.55 -9.65
N VAL A 279 -18.25 -2.43 -8.38
CA VAL A 279 -16.85 -2.28 -8.00
C VAL A 279 -16.36 -3.52 -7.26
N VAL A 280 -15.20 -4.04 -7.65
CA VAL A 280 -14.46 -5.06 -6.91
C VAL A 280 -13.10 -4.48 -6.54
N ALA A 281 -12.79 -4.46 -5.25
CA ALA A 281 -11.56 -3.87 -4.72
C ALA A 281 -10.71 -4.97 -4.06
N ALA A 282 -9.53 -5.25 -4.58
CA ALA A 282 -8.63 -6.28 -4.10
C ALA A 282 -7.35 -5.70 -3.51
N SER A 283 -6.95 -6.21 -2.34
CA SER A 283 -5.79 -5.77 -1.58
C SER A 283 -5.09 -6.93 -0.89
N ASP A 284 -3.80 -6.82 -0.66
CA ASP A 284 -3.02 -7.79 0.15
C ASP A 284 -3.18 -7.57 1.67
N TYR A 285 -4.11 -6.71 2.05
CA TYR A 285 -4.48 -6.37 3.41
C TYR A 285 -5.92 -6.81 3.73
N LEU A 286 -6.33 -6.65 4.99
CA LEU A 286 -7.72 -6.92 5.41
C LEU A 286 -8.73 -6.20 4.51
N LYS A 287 -9.89 -6.83 4.26
CA LYS A 287 -11.03 -6.21 3.54
C LYS A 287 -11.42 -4.84 4.10
N LEU A 288 -11.14 -4.60 5.39
CA LEU A 288 -11.36 -3.33 6.04
C LEU A 288 -10.55 -2.16 5.40
N VAL A 289 -9.45 -2.47 4.67
CA VAL A 289 -8.68 -1.43 3.97
C VAL A 289 -9.48 -0.85 2.80
N PRO A 290 -9.93 -1.63 1.81
CA PRO A 290 -10.80 -1.10 0.75
C PRO A 290 -12.19 -0.67 1.24
N ASP A 291 -12.74 -1.28 2.29
CA ASP A 291 -14.02 -0.87 2.89
C ASP A 291 -14.06 0.59 3.34
N GLN A 292 -12.91 1.19 3.59
CA GLN A 292 -12.82 2.60 3.98
C GLN A 292 -13.51 3.56 3.01
N ILE A 293 -13.67 3.19 1.73
CA ILE A 293 -14.31 4.04 0.71
C ILE A 293 -15.65 3.50 0.20
N ALA A 294 -16.08 2.33 0.66
CA ALA A 294 -17.23 1.59 0.12
C ALA A 294 -18.53 2.43 0.07
N ARG A 295 -18.77 3.29 1.08
CA ARG A 295 -20.01 4.08 1.16
C ARG A 295 -20.09 5.21 0.14
N TRP A 296 -18.96 5.60 -0.48
CA TRP A 296 -18.91 6.66 -1.50
C TRP A 296 -18.70 6.13 -2.92
N ALA A 297 -18.47 4.83 -3.05
CA ALA A 297 -18.32 4.16 -4.33
C ALA A 297 -19.67 3.66 -4.87
N PRO A 298 -19.80 3.42 -6.19
CA PRO A 298 -20.96 2.75 -6.76
C PRO A 298 -21.20 1.37 -6.15
N GLN A 299 -22.46 0.98 -6.07
CA GLN A 299 -22.87 -0.34 -5.53
C GLN A 299 -23.34 -1.27 -6.66
N PRO A 300 -23.14 -2.61 -6.52
CA PRO A 300 -22.48 -3.25 -5.38
C PRO A 300 -20.98 -2.97 -5.34
N PHE A 301 -20.41 -2.85 -4.13
CA PHE A 301 -18.99 -2.76 -3.85
C PHE A 301 -18.56 -4.02 -3.10
N LEU A 302 -17.63 -4.78 -3.67
CA LEU A 302 -17.16 -6.05 -3.08
C LEU A 302 -15.66 -5.94 -2.76
N PRO A 303 -15.29 -5.90 -1.46
CA PRO A 303 -13.89 -5.92 -1.04
C PRO A 303 -13.38 -7.36 -1.02
N LEU A 304 -12.19 -7.59 -1.56
CA LEU A 304 -11.39 -8.79 -1.41
C LEU A 304 -10.11 -8.44 -0.64
N GLY A 305 -9.74 -9.30 0.30
CA GLY A 305 -8.60 -9.05 1.17
C GLY A 305 -8.25 -10.26 2.01
N THR A 306 -7.18 -10.12 2.76
CA THR A 306 -6.50 -11.21 3.46
C THR A 306 -6.88 -11.28 4.94
N ASP A 307 -8.18 -11.39 5.24
CA ASP A 307 -8.66 -11.50 6.62
C ASP A 307 -8.19 -12.79 7.30
N GLY A 308 -7.96 -12.74 8.61
CA GLY A 308 -7.49 -13.87 9.41
C GLY A 308 -6.00 -13.76 9.77
N PHE A 309 -5.38 -14.87 10.12
CA PHE A 309 -3.94 -14.94 10.38
C PHE A 309 -3.16 -15.15 9.09
N GLY A 310 -1.89 -14.73 9.08
CA GLY A 310 -0.94 -15.05 8.03
C GLY A 310 -0.73 -16.57 7.86
N ARG A 311 -0.23 -16.96 6.71
CA ARG A 311 0.09 -18.35 6.36
C ARG A 311 1.43 -18.40 5.63
N SER A 312 2.21 -19.45 5.87
CA SER A 312 3.48 -19.66 5.17
C SER A 312 3.28 -20.66 4.03
N ASP A 313 3.29 -20.16 2.80
CA ASP A 313 3.21 -20.94 1.56
C ASP A 313 3.80 -20.13 0.39
N THR A 314 3.65 -20.60 -0.84
CA THR A 314 3.98 -19.84 -2.05
C THR A 314 2.95 -18.72 -2.27
N ARG A 315 3.36 -17.63 -2.93
CA ARG A 315 2.47 -16.50 -3.26
C ARG A 315 1.18 -16.94 -3.97
N GLU A 316 1.28 -17.83 -4.94
CA GLU A 316 0.13 -18.36 -5.68
C GLU A 316 -0.87 -19.05 -4.76
N ARG A 317 -0.39 -19.93 -3.86
CA ARG A 317 -1.24 -20.63 -2.91
C ARG A 317 -1.84 -19.70 -1.87
N LEU A 318 -1.07 -18.72 -1.38
CA LEU A 318 -1.56 -17.72 -0.44
C LEU A 318 -2.65 -16.85 -1.06
N ARG A 319 -2.45 -16.37 -2.30
CA ARG A 319 -3.46 -15.56 -3.02
C ARG A 319 -4.75 -16.36 -3.27
N SER A 320 -4.62 -17.63 -3.65
CA SER A 320 -5.79 -18.51 -3.80
C SER A 320 -6.47 -18.79 -2.44
N PHE A 321 -5.70 -19.07 -1.39
CA PHE A 321 -6.22 -19.30 -0.05
C PHE A 321 -7.03 -18.10 0.50
N PHE A 322 -6.54 -16.89 0.29
CA PHE A 322 -7.20 -15.65 0.72
C PHE A 322 -8.19 -15.09 -0.31
N GLU A 323 -8.42 -15.78 -1.42
CA GLU A 323 -9.36 -15.37 -2.48
C GLU A 323 -9.04 -13.99 -3.08
N VAL A 324 -7.75 -13.67 -3.22
CA VAL A 324 -7.24 -12.43 -3.83
C VAL A 324 -6.47 -12.69 -5.14
N ASP A 325 -6.51 -13.90 -5.66
CA ASP A 325 -5.96 -14.24 -6.97
C ASP A 325 -6.86 -13.77 -8.11
N ALA A 326 -6.35 -13.86 -9.34
CA ALA A 326 -7.06 -13.41 -10.53
C ALA A 326 -8.39 -14.14 -10.76
N ALA A 327 -8.46 -15.44 -10.42
CA ALA A 327 -9.68 -16.25 -10.56
C ALA A 327 -10.76 -15.77 -9.58
N SER A 328 -10.42 -15.60 -8.33
CA SER A 328 -11.33 -15.10 -7.29
C SER A 328 -11.82 -13.68 -7.58
N ILE A 329 -10.93 -12.79 -8.04
CA ILE A 329 -11.31 -11.42 -8.46
C ILE A 329 -12.27 -11.46 -9.66
N ALA A 330 -12.04 -12.34 -10.64
CA ALA A 330 -12.94 -12.50 -11.77
C ALA A 330 -14.31 -13.05 -11.34
N VAL A 331 -14.36 -14.07 -10.49
CA VAL A 331 -15.61 -14.62 -9.94
C VAL A 331 -16.39 -13.55 -9.15
N ALA A 332 -15.72 -12.80 -8.27
CA ALA A 332 -16.32 -11.70 -7.53
C ALA A 332 -16.90 -10.62 -8.47
N SER A 333 -16.21 -10.34 -9.59
CA SER A 333 -16.67 -9.39 -10.60
C SER A 333 -17.93 -9.87 -11.34
N LEU A 334 -17.97 -11.13 -11.72
CA LEU A 334 -19.16 -11.74 -12.33
C LEU A 334 -20.32 -11.79 -11.35
N HIS A 335 -20.06 -12.08 -10.09
CA HIS A 335 -21.08 -12.04 -9.02
C HIS A 335 -21.61 -10.61 -8.82
N ALA A 336 -20.75 -9.61 -8.77
CA ALA A 336 -21.16 -8.21 -8.67
C ALA A 336 -22.04 -7.77 -9.84
N LEU A 337 -21.73 -8.24 -11.05
CA LEU A 337 -22.57 -8.02 -12.23
C LEU A 337 -23.93 -8.76 -12.12
N ALA A 338 -23.95 -9.94 -11.52
CA ALA A 338 -25.21 -10.68 -11.29
C ALA A 338 -26.08 -9.97 -10.26
N LEU A 339 -25.49 -9.43 -9.19
CA LEU A 339 -26.21 -8.60 -8.21
C LEU A 339 -26.81 -7.33 -8.85
N ALA A 340 -26.14 -6.79 -9.88
CA ALA A 340 -26.61 -5.66 -10.66
C ALA A 340 -27.54 -6.05 -11.85
N GLU A 341 -28.00 -7.32 -11.90
CA GLU A 341 -28.86 -7.88 -12.95
C GLU A 341 -28.28 -7.77 -14.39
N ARG A 342 -26.95 -7.74 -14.50
CA ARG A 342 -26.23 -7.64 -15.78
C ARG A 342 -25.54 -8.94 -16.21
N PHE A 343 -25.64 -10.00 -15.39
CA PHE A 343 -25.07 -11.31 -15.64
C PHE A 343 -25.95 -12.40 -15.00
N ALA A 344 -26.12 -13.54 -15.67
CA ALA A 344 -26.97 -14.58 -15.12
C ALA A 344 -26.26 -15.37 -14.01
N PRO A 345 -26.90 -15.66 -12.86
CA PRO A 345 -26.29 -16.46 -11.79
C PRO A 345 -25.77 -17.82 -12.25
N ALA A 346 -26.45 -18.47 -13.21
CA ALA A 346 -25.99 -19.73 -13.77
C ALA A 346 -24.66 -19.60 -14.56
N GLU A 347 -24.39 -18.45 -15.18
CA GLU A 347 -23.11 -18.17 -15.84
C GLU A 347 -22.01 -17.97 -14.81
N VAL A 348 -22.31 -17.35 -13.64
CA VAL A 348 -21.37 -17.23 -12.52
C VAL A 348 -21.01 -18.61 -11.97
N ALA A 349 -22.00 -19.47 -11.72
CA ALA A 349 -21.75 -20.84 -11.24
C ALA A 349 -20.88 -21.66 -12.20
N ARG A 350 -21.09 -21.52 -13.50
CA ARG A 350 -20.23 -22.14 -14.52
C ARG A 350 -18.81 -21.59 -14.48
N ALA A 351 -18.64 -20.27 -14.37
CA ALA A 351 -17.34 -19.63 -14.33
C ALA A 351 -16.52 -20.04 -13.08
N ILE A 352 -17.16 -20.27 -11.93
CA ILE A 352 -16.51 -20.81 -10.72
C ILE A 352 -15.81 -22.13 -11.04
N GLY A 353 -16.52 -23.08 -11.68
CA GLY A 353 -15.94 -24.36 -12.07
C GLY A 353 -14.85 -24.25 -13.14
N GLU A 354 -15.04 -23.40 -14.16
CA GLU A 354 -14.06 -23.16 -15.24
C GLU A 354 -12.78 -22.51 -14.75
N LEU A 355 -12.87 -21.63 -13.75
CA LEU A 355 -11.72 -20.93 -13.15
C LEU A 355 -11.07 -21.73 -12.01
N GLY A 356 -11.61 -22.89 -11.67
CA GLY A 356 -11.07 -23.78 -10.63
C GLY A 356 -11.17 -23.22 -9.20
N VAL A 357 -12.12 -22.32 -8.95
CA VAL A 357 -12.41 -21.83 -7.60
C VAL A 357 -13.26 -22.86 -6.86
N ASP A 358 -12.85 -23.24 -5.65
CA ASP A 358 -13.57 -24.18 -4.80
C ASP A 358 -14.66 -23.45 -4.01
N PRO A 359 -15.96 -23.65 -4.33
CA PRO A 359 -17.06 -22.99 -3.63
C PRO A 359 -17.27 -23.49 -2.20
N GLU A 360 -16.71 -24.66 -1.84
CA GLU A 360 -16.80 -25.25 -0.51
C GLU A 360 -15.55 -24.97 0.34
N ALA A 361 -14.61 -24.18 -0.17
CA ALA A 361 -13.44 -23.77 0.60
C ALA A 361 -13.88 -23.04 1.89
N ALA A 362 -13.29 -23.41 3.02
CA ALA A 362 -13.62 -22.75 4.27
C ALA A 362 -13.07 -21.32 4.31
N ASP A 363 -13.83 -20.42 4.90
CA ASP A 363 -13.44 -18.99 5.09
C ASP A 363 -12.04 -18.88 5.74
N PRO A 364 -11.09 -18.15 5.13
CA PRO A 364 -9.75 -17.97 5.67
C PRO A 364 -9.70 -17.45 7.11
N ARG A 365 -10.70 -16.69 7.54
CA ARG A 365 -10.83 -16.16 8.91
C ARG A 365 -11.04 -17.26 9.95
N THR A 366 -11.55 -18.40 9.56
CA THR A 366 -11.93 -19.50 10.46
C THR A 366 -10.95 -20.67 10.46
N ARG A 367 -9.89 -20.58 9.67
CA ARG A 367 -8.87 -21.62 9.54
C ARG A 367 -7.60 -21.34 10.33
#